data_a5e7c5d9140623f004e4058e0d5a66f2
#
_entry.id   a5e7c5d9140623f004e4058e0d5a66f2
#
_cell.length_a   1.000
_cell.length_b   1.000
_cell.length_c   1.000
_cell.angle_alpha   90.00
_cell.angle_beta   90.00
_cell.angle_gamma   90.00
#
_symmetry.space_group_name_H-M   'P 1'
#
loop_
_entity.id
_entity.type
_entity.pdbx_description
1 polymer ?
#
loop_
_entity_poly.entity_id
_entity_poly.type
_entity_poly.pdbx_seq_one_letter_code
_entity_poly.pdbx_strand_id
1 'polypeptide(L)'
;MGAGFPKASEGYEDHPIDLQDLLVTRPAATFFFRVVGDALREDGIPGGAVLVVDRSLHPKAGRLAVVEQQGIFAVRRLLARETAIVCGIVTAAIVRL
;
A
#
# COMPACT_ATOMS: atom_id res chain seq x y z
N MET A 1 -16.17 -29.29 9.74
CA MET A 1 -14.85 -29.22 10.23
C MET A 1 -14.59 -27.94 10.99
N GLY A 2 -13.86 -28.04 11.98
CA GLY A 2 -13.51 -26.88 12.74
C GLY A 2 -12.75 -25.91 11.85
N ALA A 3 -13.27 -24.76 11.71
CA ALA A 3 -12.66 -23.75 10.87
C ALA A 3 -11.53 -23.02 11.58
N GLY A 4 -11.32 -23.30 12.84
CA GLY A 4 -10.32 -22.61 13.61
C GLY A 4 -8.91 -23.08 13.27
N PHE A 5 -7.98 -22.17 13.37
CA PHE A 5 -6.58 -22.50 13.31
C PHE A 5 -6.12 -23.05 14.66
N PRO A 6 -4.99 -23.72 14.70
CA PRO A 6 -4.39 -24.07 15.98
C PRO A 6 -4.22 -22.81 16.83
N LYS A 7 -4.15 -22.99 18.12
CA LYS A 7 -3.90 -21.88 19.01
C LYS A 7 -2.68 -21.09 18.53
N ALA A 8 -2.80 -19.78 18.57
CA ALA A 8 -1.74 -18.91 18.10
C ALA A 8 -0.42 -19.24 18.77
N SER A 9 0.62 -19.23 17.97
CA SER A 9 1.97 -19.46 18.42
C SER A 9 2.85 -18.40 17.79
N GLU A 10 4.14 -18.57 17.92
CA GLU A 10 5.08 -17.63 17.35
C GLU A 10 4.85 -17.51 15.84
N GLY A 11 4.59 -16.31 15.35
CA GLY A 11 4.49 -16.01 13.94
C GLY A 11 3.09 -15.79 13.40
N TYR A 12 2.04 -16.14 14.12
CA TYR A 12 0.67 -15.86 13.66
C TYR A 12 -0.31 -15.87 14.81
N GLU A 13 -1.48 -15.30 14.53
CA GLU A 13 -2.56 -15.21 15.47
C GLU A 13 -3.83 -15.79 14.88
N ASP A 14 -4.69 -16.32 15.74
CA ASP A 14 -5.97 -16.89 15.37
C ASP A 14 -7.11 -15.93 15.70
N HIS A 15 -7.08 -14.76 15.09
CA HIS A 15 -8.11 -13.73 15.26
C HIS A 15 -8.80 -13.42 13.95
N PRO A 16 -10.13 -13.17 13.96
CA PRO A 16 -10.76 -12.59 12.79
C PRO A 16 -10.19 -11.19 12.52
N ILE A 17 -9.95 -10.89 11.26
CA ILE A 17 -9.47 -9.57 10.84
C ILE A 17 -10.44 -9.03 9.81
N ASP A 18 -10.92 -7.81 10.03
CA ASP A 18 -11.66 -7.09 9.01
C ASP A 18 -10.65 -6.31 8.17
N LEU A 19 -10.38 -6.80 6.96
CA LEU A 19 -9.42 -6.17 6.07
C LEU A 19 -9.83 -4.76 5.67
N GLN A 20 -11.12 -4.52 5.54
CA GLN A 20 -11.62 -3.19 5.21
C GLN A 20 -11.22 -2.20 6.29
N ASP A 21 -11.47 -2.52 7.54
CA ASP A 21 -11.10 -1.64 8.64
C ASP A 21 -9.59 -1.49 8.78
N LEU A 22 -8.86 -2.56 8.54
CA LEU A 22 -7.41 -2.55 8.66
C LEU A 22 -6.75 -1.69 7.59
N LEU A 23 -7.18 -1.81 6.34
CA LEU A 23 -6.50 -1.23 5.20
C LEU A 23 -7.11 0.08 4.72
N VAL A 24 -8.40 0.30 4.97
CA VAL A 24 -9.11 1.48 4.48
C VAL A 24 -9.58 2.29 5.68
N THR A 25 -8.68 3.12 6.19
CA THR A 25 -8.96 3.97 7.35
C THR A 25 -9.87 5.13 6.98
N ARG A 26 -9.67 5.68 5.77
CA ARG A 26 -10.45 6.81 5.28
C ARG A 26 -11.00 6.47 3.90
N PRO A 27 -12.19 5.86 3.84
CA PRO A 27 -12.73 5.35 2.57
C PRO A 27 -12.83 6.42 1.47
N ALA A 28 -13.23 7.63 1.82
CA ALA A 28 -13.39 8.70 0.83
C ALA A 28 -12.05 9.16 0.23
N ALA A 29 -10.95 8.89 0.89
CA ALA A 29 -9.62 9.29 0.44
C ALA A 29 -8.77 8.12 -0.04
N THR A 30 -9.33 6.92 -0.07
CA THR A 30 -8.57 5.70 -0.37
C THR A 30 -8.89 5.19 -1.76
N PHE A 31 -7.84 4.85 -2.51
CA PHE A 31 -7.99 4.13 -3.76
C PHE A 31 -6.92 3.08 -3.91
N PHE A 32 -7.12 2.26 -4.95
CA PHE A 32 -6.30 1.08 -5.18
C PHE A 32 -5.65 1.18 -6.55
N PHE A 33 -4.37 0.85 -6.62
CA PHE A 33 -3.64 0.78 -7.87
C PHE A 33 -3.02 -0.60 -8.01
N ARG A 34 -3.00 -1.09 -9.24
CA ARG A 34 -2.32 -2.37 -9.53
C ARG A 34 -0.91 -2.08 -10.03
N VAL A 35 0.06 -2.78 -9.47
CA VAL A 35 1.45 -2.70 -9.91
C VAL A 35 1.61 -3.51 -11.20
N VAL A 36 2.20 -2.89 -12.21
CA VAL A 36 2.50 -3.53 -13.49
C VAL A 36 4.02 -3.65 -13.61
N GLY A 37 4.49 -4.86 -13.96
CA GLY A 37 5.91 -5.10 -14.09
C GLY A 37 6.65 -5.12 -12.76
N ASP A 38 7.94 -4.85 -12.77
CA ASP A 38 8.82 -4.95 -11.60
C ASP A 38 9.25 -3.61 -11.05
N ALA A 39 8.48 -2.56 -11.30
CA ALA A 39 8.84 -1.19 -10.91
C ALA A 39 9.09 -1.05 -9.41
N LEU A 40 8.44 -1.87 -8.58
CA LEU A 40 8.56 -1.81 -7.13
C LEU A 40 9.25 -3.03 -6.52
N ARG A 41 9.99 -3.75 -7.32
CA ARG A 41 10.70 -4.94 -6.85
C ARG A 41 11.64 -4.63 -5.70
N GLU A 42 12.38 -3.53 -5.77
CA GLU A 42 13.31 -3.15 -4.72
C GLU A 42 12.61 -2.78 -3.41
N ASP A 43 11.34 -2.45 -3.48
CA ASP A 43 10.51 -2.18 -2.30
C ASP A 43 9.85 -3.45 -1.78
N GLY A 44 10.15 -4.60 -2.37
CA GLY A 44 9.58 -5.88 -1.98
C GLY A 44 8.17 -6.11 -2.50
N ILE A 45 7.74 -5.34 -3.49
CA ILE A 45 6.38 -5.40 -4.01
C ILE A 45 6.41 -5.98 -5.41
N PRO A 46 5.86 -7.18 -5.62
CA PRO A 46 5.87 -7.82 -6.93
C PRO A 46 4.84 -7.21 -7.87
N GLY A 47 5.03 -7.42 -9.16
CA GLY A 47 4.05 -7.08 -10.17
C GLY A 47 2.73 -7.81 -9.91
N GLY A 48 1.63 -7.16 -10.17
CA GLY A 48 0.30 -7.68 -9.89
C GLY A 48 -0.23 -7.38 -8.50
N ALA A 49 0.61 -6.89 -7.60
CA ALA A 49 0.16 -6.46 -6.28
C ALA A 49 -0.81 -5.28 -6.39
N VAL A 50 -1.68 -5.15 -5.42
CA VAL A 50 -2.60 -4.02 -5.32
C VAL A 50 -2.11 -3.10 -4.21
N LEU A 51 -1.87 -1.85 -4.55
CA LEU A 51 -1.46 -0.83 -3.59
C LEU A 51 -2.69 -0.15 -3.01
N VAL A 52 -2.69 0.03 -1.70
CA VAL A 52 -3.69 0.83 -1.01
C VAL A 52 -3.09 2.23 -0.84
N VAL A 53 -3.78 3.24 -1.35
CA VAL A 53 -3.28 4.61 -1.41
C VAL A 53 -4.25 5.54 -0.69
N ASP A 54 -3.74 6.32 0.26
CA ASP A 54 -4.52 7.27 1.04
C ASP A 54 -4.11 8.70 0.65
N ARG A 55 -5.05 9.46 0.11
CA ARG A 55 -4.81 10.84 -0.31
C ARG A 55 -4.82 11.84 0.84
N SER A 56 -5.33 11.45 1.99
CA SER A 56 -5.48 12.37 3.11
C SER A 56 -4.21 12.51 3.95
N LEU A 57 -3.25 11.62 3.77
CA LEU A 57 -2.02 11.64 4.54
C LEU A 57 -1.06 12.71 4.03
N HIS A 58 -0.35 13.33 4.95
CA HIS A 58 0.65 14.32 4.62
C HIS A 58 1.89 13.66 4.01
N PRO A 59 2.43 14.22 2.92
CA PRO A 59 3.67 13.73 2.34
C PRO A 59 4.82 13.78 3.33
N LYS A 60 5.68 12.77 3.25
CA LYS A 60 6.85 12.67 4.11
C LYS A 60 7.98 12.02 3.33
N ALA A 61 9.17 12.58 3.43
CA ALA A 61 10.34 12.02 2.75
C ALA A 61 10.53 10.55 3.11
N GLY A 62 10.86 9.75 2.12
CA GLY A 62 11.08 8.32 2.29
C GLY A 62 9.82 7.46 2.20
N ARG A 63 8.63 8.05 2.27
CA ARG A 63 7.39 7.29 2.10
C ARG A 63 7.17 6.94 0.64
N LEU A 64 6.65 5.76 0.41
CA LEU A 64 6.23 5.36 -0.93
C LEU A 64 4.93 6.07 -1.28
N ALA A 65 4.87 6.68 -2.45
CA ALA A 65 3.75 7.52 -2.83
C ALA A 65 3.45 7.46 -4.31
N VAL A 66 2.23 7.78 -4.67
CA VAL A 66 1.84 8.02 -6.05
C VAL A 66 2.11 9.49 -6.33
N VAL A 67 2.93 9.78 -7.32
CA VAL A 67 3.29 11.13 -7.70
C VAL A 67 2.94 11.38 -9.16
N GLU A 68 2.75 12.64 -9.49
CA GLU A 68 2.55 13.08 -10.87
C GLU A 68 3.58 14.13 -11.20
N GLN A 69 4.21 13.97 -12.35
CA GLN A 69 5.16 14.97 -12.85
C GLN A 69 4.95 15.10 -14.35
N GLN A 70 4.56 16.30 -14.79
CA GLN A 70 4.31 16.59 -16.19
C GLN A 70 3.29 15.62 -16.82
N GLY A 71 2.23 15.32 -16.09
CA GLY A 71 1.17 14.44 -16.55
C GLY A 71 1.47 12.96 -16.49
N ILE A 72 2.66 12.58 -16.00
CA ILE A 72 3.05 11.18 -15.88
C ILE A 72 2.96 10.76 -14.42
N PHE A 73 2.25 9.66 -14.17
CA PHE A 73 2.12 9.09 -12.84
C PHE A 73 3.19 8.04 -12.59
N ALA A 74 3.73 8.05 -11.40
CA ALA A 74 4.70 7.06 -10.96
C ALA A 74 4.49 6.75 -9.48
N VAL A 75 4.96 5.59 -9.05
CA VAL A 75 4.98 5.22 -7.64
C VAL A 75 6.45 5.11 -7.24
N ARG A 76 6.85 5.91 -6.28
CA ARG A 76 8.24 5.92 -5.82
C ARG A 76 8.34 6.54 -4.42
N ARG A 77 9.51 6.43 -3.83
CA ARG A 77 9.81 7.08 -2.56
C ARG A 77 9.87 8.59 -2.75
N LEU A 78 9.30 9.31 -1.80
CA LEU A 78 9.36 10.76 -1.81
C LEU A 78 10.75 11.26 -1.44
N LEU A 79 11.19 12.29 -2.13
CA LEU A 79 12.46 12.94 -1.89
C LEU A 79 12.32 13.95 -0.76
N ALA A 80 13.45 14.32 -0.14
CA ALA A 80 13.46 15.34 0.91
C ALA A 80 12.95 16.68 0.39
N ARG A 81 13.25 16.99 -0.89
CA ARG A 81 12.73 18.18 -1.57
C ARG A 81 11.94 17.71 -2.79
N GLU A 82 10.75 17.22 -2.52
CA GLU A 82 9.92 16.65 -3.55
C GLU A 82 9.33 17.75 -4.43
N THR A 83 9.53 17.63 -5.74
CA THR A 83 9.00 18.61 -6.70
C THR A 83 7.77 18.10 -7.44
N ALA A 84 7.52 16.80 -7.44
CA ALA A 84 6.33 16.23 -8.07
C ALA A 84 5.09 16.48 -7.22
N ILE A 85 3.93 16.45 -7.87
CA ILE A 85 2.65 16.50 -7.15
C ILE A 85 2.44 15.15 -6.46
N VAL A 86 2.23 15.18 -5.16
CA VAL A 86 1.94 13.95 -4.41
C VAL A 86 0.45 13.70 -4.45
N CYS A 87 0.06 12.61 -5.10
CA CYS A 87 -1.36 12.25 -5.26
C CYS A 87 -1.89 11.43 -4.09
N GLY A 88 -1.03 10.70 -3.41
CA GLY A 88 -1.41 9.91 -2.25
C GLY A 88 -0.23 9.10 -1.74
N ILE A 89 -0.37 8.63 -0.51
CA ILE A 89 0.67 7.84 0.17
C ILE A 89 0.28 6.37 0.12
N VAL A 90 1.21 5.52 -0.27
CA VAL A 90 0.99 4.08 -0.26
C VAL A 90 1.09 3.59 1.18
N THR A 91 0.01 3.01 1.68
CA THR A 91 -0.08 2.56 3.06
C THR A 91 0.03 1.04 3.19
N ALA A 92 -0.27 0.32 2.12
CA ALA A 92 -0.21 -1.14 2.14
C ALA A 92 -0.10 -1.68 0.73
N ALA A 93 0.31 -2.93 0.63
CA ALA A 93 0.30 -3.68 -0.63
C ALA A 93 -0.34 -5.04 -0.37
N ILE A 94 -1.19 -5.46 -1.28
CA ILE A 94 -1.85 -6.76 -1.21
C ILE A 94 -1.23 -7.64 -2.29
N VAL A 95 -0.66 -8.75 -1.87
CA VAL A 95 0.01 -9.68 -2.76
C VAL A 95 -0.78 -10.99 -2.76
N ARG A 96 -1.19 -11.41 -3.95
CA ARG A 96 -1.83 -12.72 -4.10
C ARG A 96 -0.77 -13.75 -4.41
N LEU A 97 -0.87 -14.86 -3.75
CA LEU A 97 0.06 -15.98 -3.94
C LEU A 97 -0.43 -16.95 -5.02
#